data_9e4a3b969277a71815175c563abd9d5a
#
_entry.id   9e4a3b969277a71815175c563abd9d5a
#
_cell.length_a   1.000
_cell.length_b   1.000
_cell.length_c   1.000
_cell.angle_alpha   90.00
_cell.angle_beta   90.00
_cell.angle_gamma   90.00
#
_symmetry.space_group_name_H-M   'P 1'
#
loop_
_entity.id
_entity.type
_entity.pdbx_description
1 polymer ?
#
loop_
_entity_poly.entity_id
_entity_poly.type
_entity_poly.pdbx_seq_one_letter_code
_entity_poly.pdbx_strand_id
1 'polypeptide(L)'
;MATASEVLRIAAGEIGYSRWTDPQPGTKYGRWYAQSHGSYYGASGVPFCAMFVSWVMSRAGQAFPGLPAAYVPYVLSAGRSRAVTTRSAKPGDIVIFNWDGGVVDHIGFVEANHGSYIQTIEG
;
A
#
# COMPACT_ATOMS: atom_id res chain seq x y z
N MET A 1 16.49 0.25 10.41
CA MET A 1 15.94 -0.04 9.06
C MET A 1 15.09 -1.30 9.14
N ALA A 2 13.90 -1.27 8.57
CA ALA A 2 13.01 -2.42 8.59
C ALA A 2 13.45 -3.48 7.58
N THR A 3 13.19 -4.75 7.92
CA THR A 3 13.34 -5.85 6.98
C THR A 3 12.04 -6.10 6.22
N ALA A 4 12.12 -6.84 5.11
CA ALA A 4 10.92 -7.27 4.38
C ALA A 4 9.97 -8.05 5.30
N SER A 5 10.50 -8.90 6.16
CA SER A 5 9.70 -9.67 7.12
C SER A 5 8.92 -8.77 8.08
N GLU A 6 9.54 -7.70 8.57
CA GLU A 6 8.87 -6.77 9.48
C GLU A 6 7.74 -6.01 8.78
N VAL A 7 7.98 -5.56 7.55
CA VAL A 7 6.95 -4.88 6.75
C VAL A 7 5.77 -5.82 6.52
N LEU A 8 6.05 -7.06 6.11
CA LEU A 8 5.00 -8.04 5.85
C LEU A 8 4.26 -8.45 7.12
N ARG A 9 4.94 -8.54 8.26
CA ARG A 9 4.30 -8.84 9.54
C ARG A 9 3.28 -7.76 9.90
N ILE A 10 3.64 -6.49 9.71
CA ILE A 10 2.73 -5.38 10.00
C ILE A 10 1.55 -5.41 9.05
N ALA A 11 1.80 -5.61 7.75
CA ALA A 11 0.73 -5.69 6.76
C ALA A 11 -0.21 -6.87 7.05
N ALA A 12 0.34 -8.04 7.36
CA ALA A 12 -0.46 -9.23 7.66
C ALA A 12 -1.30 -9.07 8.92
N GLY A 13 -0.83 -8.28 9.89
CA GLY A 13 -1.58 -7.97 11.11
C GLY A 13 -2.87 -7.21 10.84
N GLU A 14 -3.01 -6.62 9.66
CA GLU A 14 -4.21 -5.88 9.26
C GLU A 14 -5.23 -6.74 8.52
N ILE A 15 -4.91 -7.97 8.20
CA ILE A 15 -5.85 -8.89 7.56
C ILE A 15 -7.05 -9.10 8.50
N GLY A 16 -8.25 -8.91 7.97
CA GLY A 16 -9.49 -8.95 8.76
C GLY A 16 -10.04 -7.57 9.10
N TYR A 17 -9.23 -6.51 8.99
CA TYR A 17 -9.75 -5.16 9.12
C TYR A 17 -10.63 -4.83 7.92
N SER A 18 -11.76 -4.15 8.17
CA SER A 18 -12.68 -3.73 7.10
C SER A 18 -13.27 -2.38 7.46
N ARG A 19 -13.39 -1.50 6.45
CA ARG A 19 -14.08 -0.23 6.62
C ARG A 19 -15.55 -0.43 6.98
N TRP A 20 -16.12 -1.57 6.62
CA TRP A 20 -17.52 -1.88 6.88
C TRP A 20 -17.79 -2.22 8.36
N THR A 21 -16.76 -2.68 9.06
CA THR A 21 -16.85 -3.00 10.49
C THR A 21 -16.22 -1.91 11.36
N ASP A 22 -15.53 -0.95 10.76
CA ASP A 22 -14.98 0.19 11.49
C ASP A 22 -16.14 1.08 11.95
N PRO A 23 -16.23 1.43 13.24
CA PRO A 23 -17.31 2.26 13.75
C PRO A 23 -17.24 3.71 13.29
N GLN A 24 -16.11 4.15 12.73
CA GLN A 24 -15.94 5.52 12.25
C GLN A 24 -15.96 5.56 10.72
N PRO A 25 -16.34 6.73 10.12
CA PRO A 25 -16.31 6.89 8.67
C PRO A 25 -14.90 6.68 8.10
N GLY A 26 -14.83 6.18 6.86
CA GLY A 26 -13.57 5.97 6.17
C GLY A 26 -12.81 4.77 6.69
N THR A 27 -11.48 4.86 6.65
CA THR A 27 -10.60 3.83 7.17
C THR A 27 -9.62 4.43 8.16
N LYS A 28 -9.07 3.59 9.04
CA LYS A 28 -8.03 4.07 9.97
C LYS A 28 -6.79 4.57 9.23
N TYR A 29 -6.52 4.03 8.04
CA TYR A 29 -5.39 4.47 7.22
C TYR A 29 -5.66 5.87 6.64
N GLY A 30 -6.86 6.09 6.17
CA GLY A 30 -7.27 7.39 5.65
C GLY A 30 -7.32 8.46 6.75
N ARG A 31 -7.84 8.11 7.92
CA ARG A 31 -7.86 9.03 9.05
C ARG A 31 -6.46 9.38 9.53
N TRP A 32 -5.55 8.40 9.52
CA TRP A 32 -4.14 8.65 9.84
C TRP A 32 -3.51 9.60 8.81
N TYR A 33 -3.71 9.34 7.54
CA TYR A 33 -3.17 10.17 6.46
C TYR A 33 -3.74 11.59 6.51
N ALA A 34 -5.02 11.71 6.85
CA ALA A 34 -5.72 12.99 6.94
C ALA A 34 -5.11 13.94 7.98
N GLN A 35 -4.49 13.41 9.02
CA GLN A 35 -3.88 14.22 10.07
C GLN A 35 -2.83 15.18 9.52
N SER A 36 -2.15 14.81 8.44
CA SER A 36 -1.10 15.63 7.84
C SER A 36 -1.40 16.09 6.42
N HIS A 37 -2.47 15.59 5.79
CA HIS A 37 -2.74 15.87 4.38
C HIS A 37 -4.14 16.40 4.09
N GLY A 38 -5.02 16.49 5.10
CA GLY A 38 -6.34 17.06 4.97
C GLY A 38 -7.48 16.08 5.21
N SER A 39 -8.59 16.60 5.74
CA SER A 39 -9.71 15.80 6.23
C SER A 39 -10.42 14.98 5.14
N TYR A 40 -10.28 15.36 3.88
CA TYR A 40 -10.87 14.61 2.76
C TYR A 40 -10.51 13.12 2.83
N TYR A 41 -9.25 12.81 3.16
CA TYR A 41 -8.76 11.43 3.12
C TYR A 41 -9.35 10.54 4.20
N GLY A 42 -9.89 11.13 5.26
CA GLY A 42 -10.58 10.38 6.32
C GLY A 42 -12.05 10.15 6.06
N ALA A 43 -12.59 10.63 4.95
CA ALA A 43 -14.01 10.50 4.62
C ALA A 43 -14.34 9.12 4.08
N SER A 44 -15.65 8.76 4.18
CA SER A 44 -16.14 7.53 3.58
C SER A 44 -16.03 7.58 2.06
N GLY A 45 -15.73 6.41 1.47
CA GLY A 45 -15.70 6.26 0.01
C GLY A 45 -14.40 6.66 -0.65
N VAL A 46 -13.42 7.17 0.10
CA VAL A 46 -12.12 7.51 -0.44
C VAL A 46 -11.30 6.23 -0.63
N PRO A 47 -10.72 6.00 -1.82
CA PRO A 47 -9.83 4.86 -2.03
C PRO A 47 -8.63 4.92 -1.09
N PHE A 48 -8.25 3.81 -0.50
CA PHE A 48 -7.25 3.81 0.57
C PHE A 48 -6.05 2.88 0.32
N CYS A 49 -5.90 2.32 -0.87
CA CYS A 49 -4.82 1.36 -1.15
C CYS A 49 -3.43 1.95 -0.92
N ALA A 50 -3.16 3.14 -1.45
CA ALA A 50 -1.86 3.80 -1.25
C ALA A 50 -1.69 4.29 0.19
N MET A 51 -2.77 4.69 0.84
CA MET A 51 -2.72 5.09 2.24
C MET A 51 -2.44 3.90 3.16
N PHE A 52 -2.96 2.71 2.83
CA PHE A 52 -2.62 1.48 3.55
C PHE A 52 -1.13 1.18 3.46
N VAL A 53 -0.57 1.19 2.25
CA VAL A 53 0.86 0.95 2.04
C VAL A 53 1.69 1.98 2.81
N SER A 54 1.29 3.25 2.75
CA SER A 54 1.96 4.33 3.47
C SER A 54 1.94 4.12 4.98
N TRP A 55 0.78 3.67 5.51
CA TRP A 55 0.61 3.39 6.93
C TRP A 55 1.53 2.26 7.38
N VAL A 56 1.57 1.16 6.62
CA VAL A 56 2.44 0.01 6.94
C VAL A 56 3.91 0.43 6.96
N MET A 57 4.35 1.16 5.93
CA MET A 57 5.74 1.61 5.85
C MET A 57 6.09 2.57 6.99
N SER A 58 5.16 3.44 7.37
CA SER A 58 5.34 4.33 8.51
C SER A 58 5.47 3.55 9.82
N ARG A 59 4.64 2.53 10.02
CA ARG A 59 4.71 1.66 11.21
C ARG A 59 6.03 0.89 11.25
N ALA A 60 6.54 0.48 10.11
CA ALA A 60 7.81 -0.22 10.01
C ALA A 60 9.01 0.73 10.19
N GLY A 61 8.79 2.04 10.13
CA GLY A 61 9.88 3.01 10.17
C GLY A 61 10.74 2.99 8.91
N GLN A 62 10.18 2.60 7.78
CA GLN A 62 10.90 2.44 6.52
C GLN A 62 10.50 3.52 5.52
N ALA A 63 11.46 4.37 5.14
CA ALA A 63 11.25 5.35 4.08
C ALA A 63 11.26 4.67 2.71
N PHE A 64 10.44 5.21 1.79
CA PHE A 64 10.42 4.77 0.40
C PHE A 64 10.06 5.96 -0.49
N PRO A 65 10.67 6.07 -1.69
CA PRO A 65 10.37 7.18 -2.60
C PRO A 65 8.87 7.27 -2.90
N GLY A 66 8.30 8.47 -2.76
CA GLY A 66 6.90 8.73 -3.03
C GLY A 66 5.94 8.43 -1.91
N LEU A 67 6.38 7.85 -0.80
CA LEU A 67 5.53 7.57 0.36
C LEU A 67 5.84 8.54 1.50
N PRO A 68 4.84 8.97 2.30
CA PRO A 68 3.43 8.59 2.21
C PRO A 68 2.70 9.23 1.03
N ALA A 69 1.68 8.55 0.51
CA ALA A 69 0.90 9.01 -0.63
C ALA A 69 -0.53 8.46 -0.59
N ALA A 70 -1.42 9.11 -1.32
CA ALA A 70 -2.80 8.66 -1.53
C ALA A 70 -3.06 8.33 -3.00
N TYR A 71 -2.11 8.62 -3.89
CA TYR A 71 -2.29 8.50 -5.34
C TYR A 71 -1.24 7.55 -5.93
N VAL A 72 -1.70 6.40 -6.43
CA VAL A 72 -0.81 5.33 -6.91
C VAL A 72 0.13 5.77 -8.03
N PRO A 73 -0.31 6.53 -9.06
CA PRO A 73 0.60 6.97 -10.12
C PRO A 73 1.80 7.77 -9.62
N TYR A 74 1.62 8.54 -8.54
CA TYR A 74 2.72 9.29 -7.94
C TYR A 74 3.77 8.35 -7.35
N VAL A 75 3.33 7.28 -6.69
CA VAL A 75 4.25 6.28 -6.12
C VAL A 75 5.05 5.60 -7.23
N LEU A 76 4.39 5.22 -8.33
CA LEU A 76 5.09 4.63 -9.46
C LEU A 76 6.13 5.58 -10.04
N SER A 77 5.76 6.84 -10.25
CA SER A 77 6.67 7.84 -10.81
C SER A 77 7.90 8.01 -9.92
N ALA A 78 7.71 8.11 -8.61
CA ALA A 78 8.81 8.31 -7.66
C ALA A 78 9.73 7.08 -7.56
N GLY A 79 9.19 5.87 -7.71
CA GLY A 79 9.93 4.63 -7.59
C GLY A 79 10.38 4.00 -8.90
N ARG A 80 10.11 4.64 -10.03
CA ARG A 80 10.31 4.04 -11.36
C ARG A 80 11.72 3.55 -11.60
N SER A 81 12.72 4.25 -11.10
CA SER A 81 14.13 3.85 -11.30
C SER A 81 14.48 2.53 -10.61
N ARG A 82 13.64 2.07 -9.67
CA ARG A 82 13.82 0.81 -8.94
C ARG A 82 12.87 -0.28 -9.43
N ALA A 83 12.03 0.03 -10.42
CA ALA A 83 10.98 -0.88 -10.85
C ALA A 83 11.56 -2.11 -11.55
N VAL A 84 11.00 -3.28 -11.24
CA VAL A 84 11.29 -4.54 -11.90
C VAL A 84 9.95 -5.19 -12.30
N THR A 85 10.01 -6.21 -13.13
CA THR A 85 8.80 -6.95 -13.48
C THR A 85 8.36 -7.85 -12.33
N THR A 86 7.08 -8.24 -12.31
CA THR A 86 6.55 -9.13 -11.28
C THR A 86 7.25 -10.49 -11.26
N ARG A 87 7.85 -10.90 -12.38
CA ARG A 87 8.65 -12.13 -12.44
C ARG A 87 9.81 -12.10 -11.45
N SER A 88 10.38 -10.92 -11.21
CA SER A 88 11.51 -10.73 -10.29
C SER A 88 11.08 -10.25 -8.91
N ALA A 89 9.77 -10.25 -8.63
CA ALA A 89 9.26 -9.75 -7.35
C ALA A 89 9.75 -10.61 -6.18
N LYS A 90 10.02 -9.94 -5.07
CA LYS A 90 10.48 -10.58 -3.82
C LYS A 90 9.54 -10.22 -2.69
N PRO A 91 9.43 -11.08 -1.67
CA PRO A 91 8.63 -10.73 -0.48
C PRO A 91 9.05 -9.37 0.10
N GLY A 92 8.07 -8.55 0.39
CA GLY A 92 8.28 -7.19 0.90
C GLY A 92 8.32 -6.12 -0.17
N ASP A 93 8.40 -6.47 -1.44
CA ASP A 93 8.33 -5.51 -2.53
C ASP A 93 6.95 -4.88 -2.58
N ILE A 94 6.90 -3.61 -3.01
CA ILE A 94 5.64 -2.93 -3.31
C ILE A 94 5.26 -3.27 -4.75
N VAL A 95 4.03 -3.72 -4.93
CA VAL A 95 3.50 -4.08 -6.26
C VAL A 95 2.45 -3.07 -6.67
N ILE A 96 2.50 -2.64 -7.93
CA ILE A 96 1.55 -1.69 -8.50
C ILE A 96 0.82 -2.38 -9.64
N PHE A 97 -0.50 -2.24 -9.64
CA PHE A 97 -1.38 -2.89 -10.59
C PHE A 97 -1.97 -1.89 -11.57
N ASN A 98 -2.20 -2.36 -12.78
CA ASN A 98 -2.91 -1.64 -13.81
C ASN A 98 -4.01 -2.57 -14.34
N TRP A 99 -5.19 -2.50 -13.69
CA TRP A 99 -6.28 -3.43 -13.97
C TRP A 99 -6.90 -3.26 -15.35
N ASP A 100 -6.93 -2.02 -15.85
CA ASP A 100 -7.66 -1.71 -17.08
C ASP A 100 -6.76 -1.33 -18.26
N GLY A 101 -5.44 -1.39 -18.08
CA GLY A 101 -4.49 -1.01 -19.13
C GLY A 101 -4.26 0.48 -19.28
N GLY A 102 -4.93 1.30 -18.45
CA GLY A 102 -4.76 2.76 -18.45
C GLY A 102 -3.79 3.23 -17.37
N VAL A 103 -4.24 4.15 -16.55
CA VAL A 103 -3.46 4.66 -15.42
C VAL A 103 -3.41 3.60 -14.32
N VAL A 104 -2.23 3.43 -13.68
CA VAL A 104 -2.10 2.51 -12.55
C VAL A 104 -3.05 2.94 -11.43
N ASP A 105 -3.76 1.99 -10.85
CA ASP A 105 -4.89 2.28 -9.97
C ASP A 105 -4.91 1.49 -8.66
N HIS A 106 -3.98 0.57 -8.43
CA HIS A 106 -3.93 -0.21 -7.19
C HIS A 106 -2.50 -0.52 -6.79
N ILE A 107 -2.29 -0.75 -5.49
CA ILE A 107 -0.97 -0.96 -4.91
C ILE A 107 -1.10 -1.89 -3.69
N GLY A 108 -0.08 -2.69 -3.46
CA GLY A 108 -0.02 -3.58 -2.31
C GLY A 108 1.40 -4.04 -2.07
N PHE A 109 1.54 -5.10 -1.26
CA PHE A 109 2.83 -5.72 -0.97
C PHE A 109 2.87 -7.13 -1.54
N VAL A 110 4.03 -7.55 -2.03
CA VAL A 110 4.28 -8.94 -2.40
C VAL A 110 4.55 -9.71 -1.12
N GLU A 111 3.73 -10.73 -0.84
CA GLU A 111 3.95 -11.63 0.28
C GLU A 111 4.83 -12.81 -0.15
N ALA A 112 4.57 -13.35 -1.34
CA ALA A 112 5.33 -14.47 -1.88
C ALA A 112 5.28 -14.45 -3.40
N ASN A 113 6.35 -14.95 -4.03
CA ASN A 113 6.39 -15.17 -5.48
C ASN A 113 6.45 -16.69 -5.72
N HIS A 114 5.40 -17.21 -6.34
CA HIS A 114 5.25 -18.64 -6.59
C HIS A 114 5.65 -19.06 -8.02
N GLY A 115 6.25 -18.13 -8.77
CA GLY A 115 6.69 -18.38 -10.14
C GLY A 115 5.62 -18.05 -11.17
N SER A 116 4.51 -18.79 -11.16
CA SER A 116 3.39 -18.55 -12.10
C SER A 116 2.42 -17.46 -11.62
N TYR A 117 2.50 -17.09 -10.35
CA TYR A 117 1.69 -16.01 -9.76
C TYR A 117 2.39 -15.43 -8.54
N ILE A 118 1.97 -14.25 -8.13
CA ILE A 118 2.41 -13.66 -6.88
C ILE A 118 1.24 -13.62 -5.89
N GLN A 119 1.57 -13.75 -4.61
CA GLN A 119 0.63 -13.61 -3.51
C GLN A 119 0.86 -12.24 -2.87
N THR A 120 -0.21 -11.48 -2.65
CA THR A 120 -0.11 -10.09 -2.20
C THR A 120 -0.93 -9.84 -0.95
N ILE A 121 -0.57 -8.76 -0.23
CA ILE A 121 -1.39 -8.19 0.84
C ILE A 121 -1.72 -6.77 0.43
N GLU A 122 -3.00 -6.43 0.40
CA GLU A 122 -3.50 -5.18 -0.15
C GLU A 122 -4.51 -4.53 0.80
N GLY A 123 -4.58 -3.21 0.71
CA GLY A 123 -5.60 -2.46 1.43
C GLY A 123 -6.90 -2.31 0.67
#